data_887403ab4a53f82b49f669855682e582
#
_entry.id   887403ab4a53f82b49f669855682e582
#
_cell.length_a   1.000
_cell.length_b   1.000
_cell.length_c   1.000
_cell.angle_alpha   90.00
_cell.angle_beta   90.00
_cell.angle_gamma   90.00
#
_symmetry.space_group_name_H-M   'P 1'
#
loop_
_entity.id
_entity.type
_entity.pdbx_description
1 polymer ?
#
loop_
_entity_poly.entity_id
_entity_poly.type
_entity_poly.pdbx_seq_one_letter_code
_entity_poly.pdbx_strand_id
1 'polypeptide(L)'
;KQVYTAVYRSNGQEITRQSDYQAIAIADLLQEIKAVAGAPLVYFTGDGVDVFAETIRETLGEQAVLAEGCRKFVCADALALLAEKEAAAWADLHGMRVEPMYLRESEAVIKWREAHPGESLED
;
A
#
# COMPACT_ATOMS: atom_id res chain seq x y z
N LYS A 1 12.73 -1.19 -8.51
CA LYS A 1 12.28 -0.30 -7.39
C LYS A 1 11.03 -0.90 -6.78
N GLN A 2 10.92 -0.86 -5.45
CA GLN A 2 9.78 -1.36 -4.67
C GLN A 2 8.81 -0.23 -4.32
N VAL A 3 7.56 -0.59 -4.15
CA VAL A 3 6.48 0.24 -3.63
C VAL A 3 5.85 -0.43 -2.42
N TYR A 4 5.40 0.36 -1.45
CA TYR A 4 4.53 -0.11 -0.38
C TYR A 4 3.09 0.06 -0.86
N THR A 5 2.33 -1.02 -0.89
CA THR A 5 1.02 -1.01 -1.52
C THR A 5 0.06 -2.02 -0.90
N ALA A 6 -1.23 -1.80 -1.16
CA ALA A 6 -2.28 -2.79 -1.07
C ALA A 6 -3.31 -2.55 -2.18
N VAL A 7 -3.94 -3.60 -2.63
CA VAL A 7 -4.98 -3.55 -3.67
C VAL A 7 -6.35 -3.53 -3.00
N TYR A 8 -7.20 -2.65 -3.48
CA TYR A 8 -8.58 -2.49 -3.01
C TYR A 8 -9.55 -2.61 -4.18
N ARG A 9 -10.73 -3.11 -3.89
CA ARG A 9 -11.87 -3.12 -4.82
C ARG A 9 -12.94 -2.16 -4.32
N SER A 10 -13.46 -1.32 -5.22
CA SER A 10 -14.61 -0.48 -4.95
C SER A 10 -15.81 -0.93 -5.77
N ASN A 11 -16.98 -0.94 -5.16
CA ASN A 11 -18.27 -1.10 -5.84
C ASN A 11 -19.02 0.24 -5.98
N GLY A 12 -18.35 1.37 -5.68
CA GLY A 12 -18.91 2.71 -5.68
C GLY A 12 -19.51 3.17 -4.34
N GLN A 13 -19.76 2.27 -3.41
CA GLN A 13 -20.26 2.56 -2.06
C GLN A 13 -19.27 2.12 -0.98
N GLU A 14 -18.65 0.99 -1.19
CA GLU A 14 -17.70 0.39 -0.26
C GLU A 14 -16.37 0.11 -0.93
N ILE A 15 -15.32 0.15 -0.12
CA ILE A 15 -13.96 -0.19 -0.52
C ILE A 15 -13.52 -1.38 0.33
N THR A 16 -13.16 -2.47 -0.33
CA THR A 16 -12.72 -3.70 0.33
C THR A 16 -11.28 -4.00 -0.08
N ARG A 17 -10.41 -4.24 0.90
CA ARG A 17 -9.03 -4.65 0.65
C ARG A 17 -9.00 -6.06 0.07
N GLN A 18 -8.23 -6.24 -1.00
CA GLN A 18 -8.10 -7.50 -1.74
C GLN A 18 -6.74 -8.16 -1.54
N SER A 19 -5.72 -7.41 -1.14
CA SER A 19 -4.39 -7.94 -0.83
C SER A 19 -3.92 -7.52 0.56
N ASP A 20 -2.94 -8.21 1.11
CA ASP A 20 -2.22 -7.73 2.28
C ASP A 20 -1.41 -6.46 1.95
N TYR A 21 -1.00 -5.74 3.00
CA TYR A 21 -0.01 -4.69 2.85
C TYR A 21 1.33 -5.31 2.51
N GLN A 22 1.98 -4.83 1.46
CA GLN A 22 3.18 -5.45 0.94
C GLN A 22 4.20 -4.43 0.41
N ALA A 23 5.47 -4.83 0.44
CA ALA A 23 6.55 -4.16 -0.26
C ALA A 23 6.89 -5.00 -1.50
N ILE A 24 6.51 -4.55 -2.68
CA ILE A 24 6.62 -5.31 -3.93
C ILE A 24 7.32 -4.48 -5.02
N ALA A 25 7.99 -5.13 -5.97
CA ALA A 25 8.48 -4.42 -7.14
C ALA A 25 7.31 -3.94 -8.00
N ILE A 26 7.40 -2.72 -8.52
CA ILE A 26 6.31 -2.14 -9.33
C ILE A 26 5.95 -3.01 -10.53
N ALA A 27 6.93 -3.66 -11.16
CA ALA A 27 6.70 -4.53 -12.30
C ALA A 27 5.84 -5.75 -11.92
N ASP A 28 6.12 -6.36 -10.77
CA ASP A 28 5.40 -7.52 -10.28
C ASP A 28 3.96 -7.15 -9.89
N LEU A 29 3.78 -6.01 -9.19
CA LEU A 29 2.47 -5.47 -8.88
C LEU A 29 1.61 -5.26 -10.12
N LEU A 30 2.18 -4.68 -11.19
CA LEU A 30 1.45 -4.44 -12.43
C LEU A 30 1.08 -5.73 -13.15
N GLN A 31 1.90 -6.78 -13.04
CA GLN A 31 1.56 -8.10 -13.56
C GLN A 31 0.43 -8.76 -12.75
N GLU A 32 0.47 -8.66 -11.42
CA GLU A 32 -0.62 -9.14 -10.56
C GLU A 32 -1.94 -8.45 -10.91
N ILE A 33 -1.93 -7.13 -11.09
CA ILE A 33 -3.11 -6.35 -11.48
C ILE A 33 -3.66 -6.80 -12.84
N LYS A 34 -2.79 -7.03 -13.83
CA LYS A 34 -3.17 -7.55 -15.14
C LYS A 34 -3.81 -8.93 -15.08
N ALA A 35 -3.35 -9.77 -14.17
CA ALA A 35 -3.86 -11.13 -14.00
C ALA A 35 -5.27 -11.14 -13.39
N VAL A 36 -5.69 -10.07 -12.73
CA VAL A 36 -7.07 -9.92 -12.25
C VAL A 36 -7.98 -9.58 -13.43
N ALA A 37 -8.52 -10.61 -14.05
CA ALA A 37 -9.42 -10.47 -15.20
C ALA A 37 -10.64 -9.60 -14.87
N GLY A 38 -10.90 -8.61 -15.71
CA GLY A 38 -12.16 -7.88 -15.73
C GLY A 38 -12.24 -6.61 -14.88
N ALA A 39 -11.12 -6.06 -14.39
CA ALA A 39 -11.12 -4.71 -13.82
C ALA A 39 -11.18 -3.68 -14.97
N PRO A 40 -12.28 -2.94 -15.16
CA PRO A 40 -12.38 -1.99 -16.26
C PRO A 40 -11.44 -0.81 -16.09
N LEU A 41 -11.23 -0.35 -14.86
CA LEU A 41 -10.35 0.77 -14.50
C LEU A 41 -9.60 0.46 -13.20
N VAL A 42 -8.34 0.84 -13.14
CA VAL A 42 -7.49 0.74 -11.96
C VAL A 42 -7.02 2.13 -11.54
N TYR A 43 -7.44 2.55 -10.37
CA TYR A 43 -7.06 3.84 -9.80
C TYR A 43 -5.79 3.69 -8.97
N PHE A 44 -4.78 4.48 -9.31
CA PHE A 44 -3.52 4.56 -8.58
C PHE A 44 -3.49 5.84 -7.75
N THR A 45 -3.23 5.69 -6.47
CA THR A 45 -3.06 6.80 -5.51
C THR A 45 -1.80 6.58 -4.68
N GLY A 46 -1.33 7.60 -4.03
CA GLY A 46 -0.08 7.58 -3.26
C GLY A 46 1.05 8.32 -3.97
N ASP A 47 2.11 8.62 -3.26
CA ASP A 47 3.28 9.36 -3.72
C ASP A 47 4.08 8.62 -4.82
N GLY A 48 3.99 7.29 -4.84
CA GLY A 48 4.58 6.46 -5.89
C GLY A 48 4.03 6.74 -7.29
N VAL A 49 2.82 7.34 -7.40
CA VAL A 49 2.18 7.63 -8.69
C VAL A 49 3.06 8.49 -9.58
N ASP A 50 3.68 9.55 -9.03
CA ASP A 50 4.52 10.45 -9.82
C ASP A 50 5.82 9.76 -10.30
N VAL A 51 6.37 8.89 -9.45
CA VAL A 51 7.62 8.18 -9.76
C VAL A 51 7.44 7.12 -10.84
N PHE A 52 6.27 6.47 -10.87
CA PHE A 52 6.00 5.32 -11.72
C PHE A 52 4.93 5.55 -12.79
N ALA A 53 4.50 6.80 -12.98
CA ALA A 53 3.43 7.17 -13.91
C ALA A 53 3.63 6.61 -15.33
N GLU A 54 4.84 6.70 -15.86
CA GLU A 54 5.19 6.20 -17.19
C GLU A 54 5.07 4.68 -17.25
N THR A 55 5.71 3.97 -16.33
CA THR A 55 5.66 2.50 -16.24
C THR A 55 4.23 1.97 -16.10
N ILE A 56 3.41 2.64 -15.29
CA ILE A 56 2.00 2.27 -15.10
C ILE A 56 1.22 2.44 -16.42
N ARG A 57 1.38 3.58 -17.09
CA ARG A 57 0.69 3.85 -18.36
C ARG A 57 1.14 2.91 -19.48
N GLU A 58 2.44 2.64 -19.58
CA GLU A 58 2.97 1.69 -20.56
C GLU A 58 2.43 0.28 -20.36
N THR A 59 2.24 -0.12 -19.10
CA THR A 59 1.81 -1.48 -18.78
C THR A 59 0.31 -1.67 -18.88
N LEU A 60 -0.50 -0.73 -18.41
CA LEU A 60 -1.96 -0.85 -18.28
C LEU A 60 -2.72 0.01 -19.28
N GLY A 61 -2.07 0.95 -19.96
CA GLY A 61 -2.69 1.82 -20.96
C GLY A 61 -3.89 2.59 -20.40
N GLU A 62 -5.01 2.54 -21.11
CA GLU A 62 -6.25 3.23 -20.75
C GLU A 62 -6.95 2.67 -19.49
N GLN A 63 -6.54 1.50 -19.00
CA GLN A 63 -7.05 0.95 -17.74
C GLN A 63 -6.50 1.69 -16.52
N ALA A 64 -5.38 2.41 -16.66
CA ALA A 64 -4.75 3.11 -15.56
C ALA A 64 -5.29 4.52 -15.39
N VAL A 65 -5.87 4.82 -14.25
CA VAL A 65 -6.26 6.16 -13.82
C VAL A 65 -5.34 6.60 -12.69
N LEU A 66 -4.54 7.63 -12.95
CA LEU A 66 -3.60 8.16 -11.96
C LEU A 66 -4.24 9.31 -11.19
N ALA A 67 -4.19 9.26 -9.87
CA ALA A 67 -4.67 10.35 -9.03
C ALA A 67 -3.83 11.62 -9.27
N GLU A 68 -4.48 12.76 -9.24
CA GLU A 68 -3.86 14.07 -9.45
C GLU A 68 -4.01 14.99 -8.23
N GLY A 69 -3.12 15.96 -8.12
CA GLY A 69 -3.14 16.95 -7.06
C GLY A 69 -3.08 16.35 -5.67
N CYS A 70 -3.90 16.85 -4.74
CA CYS A 70 -3.93 16.39 -3.35
C CYS A 70 -4.47 14.95 -3.17
N ARG A 71 -5.14 14.40 -4.16
CA ARG A 71 -5.67 13.02 -4.10
C ARG A 71 -4.57 11.94 -4.09
N LYS A 72 -3.34 12.30 -4.35
CA LYS A 72 -2.17 11.42 -4.25
C LYS A 72 -1.66 11.24 -2.82
N PHE A 73 -2.04 12.13 -1.93
CA PHE A 73 -1.48 12.18 -0.58
C PHE A 73 -2.53 11.80 0.47
N VAL A 74 -2.04 11.36 1.61
CA VAL A 74 -2.87 11.14 2.79
C VAL A 74 -3.37 12.49 3.29
N CYS A 75 -4.69 12.65 3.38
CA CYS A 75 -5.33 13.87 3.86
C CYS A 75 -5.85 13.65 5.28
N ALA A 76 -5.58 14.59 6.19
CA ALA A 76 -5.97 14.48 7.58
C ALA A 76 -7.49 14.46 7.78
N ASP A 77 -8.24 15.19 6.96
CA ASP A 77 -9.70 15.19 6.93
C ASP A 77 -10.28 13.81 6.52
N ALA A 78 -9.71 13.18 5.51
CA ALA A 78 -10.10 11.84 5.10
C ALA A 78 -9.80 10.80 6.20
N LEU A 79 -8.65 10.92 6.88
CA LEU A 79 -8.31 10.08 8.03
C LEU A 79 -9.28 10.28 9.20
N ALA A 80 -9.67 11.51 9.49
CA ALA A 80 -10.62 11.81 10.55
C ALA A 80 -11.98 11.18 10.27
N LEU A 81 -12.49 11.30 9.03
CA LEU A 81 -13.75 10.67 8.62
C LEU A 81 -13.69 9.14 8.67
N LEU A 82 -12.56 8.57 8.30
CA LEU A 82 -12.35 7.12 8.37
C LEU A 82 -12.31 6.65 9.83
N ALA A 83 -11.61 7.37 10.70
CA ALA A 83 -11.52 7.07 12.11
C ALA A 83 -12.89 7.17 12.81
N GLU A 84 -13.72 8.16 12.44
CA GLU A 84 -15.08 8.29 12.95
C GLU A 84 -15.95 7.10 12.55
N LYS A 85 -15.85 6.65 11.32
CA LYS A 85 -16.57 5.50 10.78
C LYS A 85 -16.19 4.19 11.48
N GLU A 86 -14.94 4.05 11.86
CA GLU A 86 -14.37 2.85 12.47
C GLU A 86 -14.23 2.94 14.00
N ALA A 87 -14.65 4.05 14.60
CA ALA A 87 -14.46 4.33 16.03
C ALA A 87 -14.93 3.19 16.95
N ALA A 88 -16.02 2.51 16.60
CA ALA A 88 -16.52 1.39 17.37
C ALA A 88 -15.57 0.16 17.34
N ALA A 89 -14.89 -0.07 16.22
CA ALA A 89 -13.92 -1.16 16.09
C ALA A 89 -12.60 -0.86 16.83
N TRP A 90 -12.32 0.43 17.07
CA TRP A 90 -11.10 0.90 17.74
C TRP A 90 -11.30 1.25 19.21
N ALA A 91 -12.53 1.16 19.73
CA ALA A 91 -12.88 1.54 21.11
C ALA A 91 -12.07 0.77 22.18
N ASP A 92 -11.66 -0.46 21.91
CA ASP A 92 -10.85 -1.27 22.79
C ASP A 92 -9.34 -0.98 22.74
N LEU A 93 -8.91 -0.20 21.75
CA LEU A 93 -7.53 0.26 21.65
C LEU A 93 -7.33 1.48 22.56
N HIS A 94 -7.25 1.31 23.85
CA HIS A 94 -6.98 2.34 24.85
C HIS A 94 -5.76 3.24 24.55
N GLY A 95 -5.63 3.72 23.31
CA GLY A 95 -4.64 4.69 22.82
C GLY A 95 -3.16 4.33 23.01
N MET A 96 -2.85 3.23 23.65
CA MET A 96 -1.52 2.90 24.15
C MET A 96 -0.80 1.80 23.38
N ARG A 97 -1.39 1.28 22.29
CA ARG A 97 -0.80 0.18 21.50
C ARG A 97 -0.92 0.39 19.99
N VAL A 98 -0.64 1.59 19.52
CA VAL A 98 -0.46 1.81 18.08
C VAL A 98 0.98 1.47 17.73
N GLU A 99 1.21 0.30 17.18
CA GLU A 99 2.52 -0.11 16.71
C GLU A 99 2.68 0.22 15.22
N PRO A 100 3.82 0.78 14.80
CA PRO A 100 4.10 0.98 13.38
C PRO A 100 4.17 -0.35 12.66
N MET A 101 3.55 -0.43 11.48
CA MET A 101 3.65 -1.60 10.63
C MET A 101 4.89 -1.47 9.73
N TYR A 102 5.92 -2.22 10.04
CA TYR A 102 7.12 -2.30 9.21
C TYR A 102 6.98 -3.41 8.17
N LEU A 103 6.67 -3.04 6.93
CA LEU A 103 6.56 -3.98 5.80
C LEU A 103 7.92 -4.43 5.26
N ARG A 104 8.99 -3.75 5.63
CA ARG A 104 10.37 -4.07 5.28
C ARG A 104 11.23 -3.93 6.52
N GLU A 105 12.12 -4.87 6.70
CA GLU A 105 13.16 -4.76 7.73
C GLU A 105 14.06 -3.56 7.46
N SER A 106 14.59 -2.96 8.53
CA SER A 106 15.55 -1.88 8.38
C SER A 106 16.82 -2.38 7.69
N GLU A 107 17.51 -1.49 6.97
CA GLU A 107 18.79 -1.85 6.34
C GLU A 107 19.84 -2.32 7.36
N ALA A 108 19.76 -1.81 8.59
CA ALA A 108 20.64 -2.24 9.67
C ALA A 108 20.42 -3.72 10.02
N VAL A 109 19.16 -4.15 10.12
CA VAL A 109 18.79 -5.56 10.37
C VAL A 109 19.22 -6.46 9.22
N ILE A 110 18.99 -6.03 7.98
CA ILE A 110 19.40 -6.78 6.79
C ILE A 110 20.92 -6.97 6.77
N LYS A 111 21.69 -5.90 6.94
CA LYS A 111 23.16 -5.94 6.99
C LYS A 111 23.68 -6.76 8.16
N TRP A 112 23.02 -6.67 9.31
CA TRP A 112 23.41 -7.46 10.48
C TRP A 112 23.23 -8.96 10.19
N ARG A 113 22.09 -9.35 9.61
CA ARG A 113 21.80 -10.75 9.26
C ARG A 113 22.76 -11.30 8.19
N GLU A 114 23.15 -10.47 7.23
CA GLU A 114 24.14 -10.81 6.21
C GLU A 114 25.53 -11.07 6.85
N ALA A 115 25.88 -10.30 7.89
CA ALA A 115 27.15 -10.44 8.60
C ALA A 115 27.16 -11.59 9.64
N HIS A 116 25.97 -12.04 10.09
CA HIS A 116 25.81 -13.04 11.15
C HIS A 116 24.85 -14.16 10.68
N PRO A 117 25.20 -14.94 9.64
CA PRO A 117 24.34 -16.00 9.12
C PRO A 117 24.12 -17.08 10.18
N GLY A 118 22.85 -17.25 10.58
CA GLY A 118 22.42 -18.27 11.54
C GLY A 118 22.26 -17.77 12.97
N GLU A 119 22.49 -16.49 13.24
CA GLU A 119 22.17 -15.86 14.53
C GLU A 119 20.81 -15.17 14.50
N SER A 120 20.11 -15.15 15.64
CA SER A 120 18.83 -14.45 15.80
C SER A 120 19.03 -13.12 16.50
N LEU A 121 18.23 -12.11 16.13
CA LEU A 121 18.21 -10.80 16.80
C LEU A 121 17.33 -10.80 18.07
N GLU A 122 16.78 -11.94 18.44
CA GLU A 122 15.95 -12.06 19.64
C GLU A 122 16.86 -12.24 20.88
N ASP A 123 16.98 -11.15 21.61
CA ASP A 123 17.25 -11.12 23.06
C ASP A 123 16.42 -10.01 23.72
#